data_fdb19891ff0dbf2600a0e7a734c1bcb4
#
_entry.id   fdb19891ff0dbf2600a0e7a734c1bcb4
#
_cell.length_a   1.000
_cell.length_b   1.000
_cell.length_c   1.000
_cell.angle_alpha   90.00
_cell.angle_beta   90.00
_cell.angle_gamma   90.00
#
_symmetry.space_group_name_H-M   'P 1'
#
loop_
_entity.id
_entity.type
_entity.pdbx_description
1 polymer ?
#
loop_
_entity_poly.entity_id
_entity_poly.type
_entity_poly.pdbx_seq_one_letter_code
_entity_poly.pdbx_strand_id
1 'polypeptide(L)'
;QVAEIAARETLSPVERLEFALHPWVGFAIMPLFAFANAGLPLSLGEISSGVTLAVFVGFVFGKPVGILAFSWLAVRLGIAIRPPDLDWRLMAGGGMLAGIGFTMALFIAHLAFDQELLDSAKLGIVLASVISAAVGIALLSRISGYGKKTRPGR
;
A
#
# COMPACT_ATOMS: atom_id res chain seq x y z
N GLN A 1 7.26 21.74 -26.67
CA GLN A 1 8.18 20.70 -27.22
C GLN A 1 9.65 20.98 -26.87
N VAL A 2 10.19 22.19 -27.06
CA VAL A 2 11.61 22.51 -26.74
C VAL A 2 11.88 22.46 -25.24
N ALA A 3 10.96 22.95 -24.38
CA ALA A 3 11.07 22.88 -22.93
C ALA A 3 10.97 21.43 -22.39
N GLU A 4 10.23 20.60 -23.07
CA GLU A 4 10.06 19.17 -22.71
C GLU A 4 11.31 18.34 -23.08
N ILE A 5 11.96 18.68 -24.20
CA ILE A 5 13.22 18.08 -24.61
C ILE A 5 14.36 18.51 -23.66
N ALA A 6 14.43 19.79 -23.31
CA ALA A 6 15.43 20.31 -22.37
C ALA A 6 15.24 19.71 -20.96
N ALA A 7 14.02 19.52 -20.49
CA ALA A 7 13.73 18.83 -19.23
C ALA A 7 14.14 17.34 -19.23
N ARG A 8 14.03 16.67 -20.39
CA ARG A 8 14.48 15.29 -20.54
C ARG A 8 16.01 15.15 -20.61
N GLU A 9 16.73 16.16 -21.08
CA GLU A 9 18.19 16.15 -21.15
C GLU A 9 18.86 16.32 -19.78
N THR A 10 18.15 16.90 -18.80
CA THR A 10 18.66 17.07 -17.42
C THR A 10 18.46 15.83 -16.55
N LEU A 11 17.64 14.85 -16.98
CA LEU A 11 17.43 13.60 -16.25
C LEU A 11 18.63 12.66 -16.42
N SER A 12 19.05 12.03 -15.33
CA SER A 12 20.08 11.00 -15.38
C SER A 12 19.63 9.81 -16.24
N PRO A 13 20.55 9.04 -16.84
CA PRO A 13 20.20 7.85 -17.62
C PRO A 13 19.33 6.86 -16.84
N VAL A 14 19.51 6.79 -15.52
CA VAL A 14 18.74 5.93 -14.61
C VAL A 14 17.29 6.41 -14.51
N GLU A 15 17.06 7.69 -14.33
CA GLU A 15 15.71 8.27 -14.27
C GLU A 15 14.95 8.09 -15.58
N ARG A 16 15.63 8.23 -16.72
CA ARG A 16 15.02 7.97 -18.05
C ARG A 16 14.57 6.52 -18.17
N LEU A 17 15.40 5.59 -17.70
CA LEU A 17 15.07 4.15 -17.70
C LEU A 17 13.89 3.85 -16.77
N GLU A 18 13.88 4.44 -15.60
CA GLU A 18 12.79 4.33 -14.63
C GLU A 18 11.46 4.81 -15.22
N PHE A 19 11.41 6.00 -15.81
CA PHE A 19 10.22 6.52 -16.47
C PHE A 19 9.76 5.66 -17.64
N ALA A 20 10.69 5.10 -18.42
CA ALA A 20 10.36 4.24 -19.56
C ALA A 20 9.81 2.87 -19.10
N LEU A 21 10.35 2.33 -18.02
CA LEU A 21 9.95 1.02 -17.49
C LEU A 21 8.71 1.09 -16.59
N HIS A 22 8.44 2.25 -15.97
CA HIS A 22 7.34 2.42 -15.01
C HIS A 22 5.97 1.91 -15.54
N PRO A 23 5.51 2.27 -16.75
CA PRO A 23 4.25 1.74 -17.26
C PRO A 23 4.29 0.22 -17.48
N TRP A 24 5.41 -0.32 -17.94
CA TRP A 24 5.57 -1.77 -18.12
C TRP A 24 5.56 -2.52 -16.80
N VAL A 25 6.22 -1.98 -15.78
CA VAL A 25 6.22 -2.56 -14.44
C VAL A 25 4.80 -2.52 -13.87
N GLY A 26 4.11 -1.38 -13.95
CA GLY A 26 2.78 -1.21 -13.36
C GLY A 26 1.68 -2.01 -14.07
N PHE A 27 1.68 -2.03 -15.41
CA PHE A 27 0.57 -2.60 -16.17
C PHE A 27 0.81 -4.01 -16.71
N ALA A 28 2.05 -4.45 -16.82
CA ALA A 28 2.38 -5.79 -17.32
C ALA A 28 3.00 -6.67 -16.23
N ILE A 29 4.13 -6.25 -15.66
CA ILE A 29 4.91 -7.11 -14.75
C ILE A 29 4.16 -7.35 -13.44
N MET A 30 3.61 -6.30 -12.82
CA MET A 30 2.88 -6.41 -11.55
C MET A 30 1.62 -7.30 -11.66
N PRO A 31 0.72 -7.13 -12.66
CA PRO A 31 -0.41 -8.03 -12.83
C PRO A 31 -0.01 -9.46 -13.16
N LEU A 32 1.04 -9.65 -13.99
CA LEU A 32 1.54 -11.00 -14.32
C LEU A 32 2.13 -11.69 -13.09
N PHE A 33 2.91 -10.97 -12.30
CA PHE A 33 3.45 -11.45 -11.02
C PHE A 33 2.32 -11.78 -10.04
N ALA A 34 1.31 -10.92 -9.96
CA ALA A 34 0.13 -11.15 -9.13
C ALA A 34 -0.58 -12.43 -9.56
N PHE A 35 -0.80 -12.61 -10.86
CA PHE A 35 -1.46 -13.80 -11.40
C PHE A 35 -0.63 -15.08 -11.18
N ALA A 36 0.68 -15.03 -11.41
CA ALA A 36 1.56 -16.17 -11.18
C ALA A 36 1.62 -16.61 -9.71
N ASN A 37 1.48 -15.65 -8.78
CA ASN A 37 1.50 -15.94 -7.33
C ASN A 37 0.09 -16.15 -6.73
N ALA A 38 -0.98 -15.89 -7.50
CA ALA A 38 -2.37 -16.04 -7.07
C ALA A 38 -2.86 -17.50 -7.08
N GLY A 39 -2.01 -18.48 -7.40
CA GLY A 39 -2.30 -19.91 -7.24
C GLY A 39 -2.53 -20.26 -5.77
N LEU A 40 -3.66 -19.79 -5.23
CA LEU A 40 -4.08 -20.05 -3.85
C LEU A 40 -4.94 -21.33 -3.85
N PRO A 41 -4.55 -22.38 -3.17
CA PRO A 41 -5.52 -23.40 -2.78
C PRO A 41 -6.47 -22.75 -1.77
N LEU A 42 -7.69 -22.39 -2.23
CA LEU A 42 -8.74 -21.85 -1.35
C LEU A 42 -9.30 -22.99 -0.50
N SER A 43 -8.54 -23.46 0.48
CA SER A 43 -9.05 -24.36 1.50
C SER A 43 -9.60 -23.55 2.67
N LEU A 44 -10.90 -23.69 2.94
CA LEU A 44 -11.58 -23.01 4.03
C LEU A 44 -10.94 -23.29 5.41
N GLY A 45 -10.20 -24.39 5.54
CA GLY A 45 -9.46 -24.75 6.77
C GLY A 45 -8.31 -23.80 7.08
N GLU A 46 -7.69 -23.19 6.07
CA GLU A 46 -6.55 -22.29 6.26
C GLU A 46 -6.93 -20.89 6.72
N ILE A 47 -8.19 -20.47 6.52
CA ILE A 47 -8.71 -19.19 7.02
C ILE A 47 -8.61 -19.12 8.55
N SER A 48 -8.75 -20.25 9.23
CA SER A 48 -8.69 -20.35 10.69
C SER A 48 -7.28 -20.59 11.23
N SER A 49 -6.26 -20.64 10.36
CA SER A 49 -4.89 -20.86 10.84
C SER A 49 -4.36 -19.64 11.59
N GLY A 50 -3.58 -19.87 12.66
CA GLY A 50 -2.96 -18.81 13.44
C GLY A 50 -2.06 -17.90 12.59
N VAL A 51 -1.41 -18.45 11.55
CA VAL A 51 -0.54 -17.69 10.61
C VAL A 51 -1.37 -16.73 9.76
N THR A 52 -2.48 -17.20 9.18
CA THR A 52 -3.39 -16.36 8.40
C THR A 52 -3.87 -15.17 9.23
N LEU A 53 -4.33 -15.43 10.46
CA LEU A 53 -4.82 -14.40 11.36
C LEU A 53 -3.72 -13.41 11.78
N ALA A 54 -2.52 -13.91 12.12
CA ALA A 54 -1.40 -13.07 12.53
C ALA A 54 -0.95 -12.13 11.39
N VAL A 55 -0.83 -12.65 10.17
CA VAL A 55 -0.49 -11.87 8.98
C VAL A 55 -1.59 -10.85 8.69
N PHE A 56 -2.85 -11.26 8.71
CA PHE A 56 -4.00 -10.38 8.48
C PHE A 56 -4.02 -9.20 9.48
N VAL A 57 -3.93 -9.48 10.78
CA VAL A 57 -3.94 -8.45 11.84
C VAL A 57 -2.73 -7.52 11.70
N GLY A 58 -1.54 -8.08 11.41
CA GLY A 58 -0.32 -7.29 11.20
C GLY A 58 -0.45 -6.28 10.06
N PHE A 59 -1.06 -6.67 8.94
CA PHE A 59 -1.23 -5.79 7.78
C PHE A 59 -2.38 -4.79 7.97
N VAL A 60 -3.55 -5.24 8.43
CA VAL A 60 -4.76 -4.39 8.55
C VAL A 60 -4.67 -3.41 9.72
N PHE A 61 -4.07 -3.82 10.83
CA PHE A 61 -3.98 -3.00 12.05
C PHE A 61 -2.55 -2.58 12.35
N GLY A 62 -1.58 -3.49 12.29
CA GLY A 62 -0.20 -3.20 12.67
C GLY A 62 0.43 -2.08 11.86
N LYS A 63 0.32 -2.11 10.54
CA LYS A 63 0.87 -1.07 9.66
C LYS A 63 0.19 0.29 9.86
N PRO A 64 -1.15 0.44 9.77
CA PRO A 64 -1.79 1.74 9.97
C PRO A 64 -1.53 2.33 11.35
N VAL A 65 -1.63 1.50 12.39
CA VAL A 65 -1.35 1.93 13.77
C VAL A 65 0.10 2.36 13.92
N GLY A 66 1.04 1.57 13.40
CA GLY A 66 2.46 1.92 13.41
C GLY A 66 2.74 3.25 12.71
N ILE A 67 2.24 3.44 11.50
CA ILE A 67 2.41 4.68 10.74
C ILE A 67 1.85 5.87 11.52
N LEU A 68 0.63 5.77 12.03
CA LEU A 68 0.00 6.87 12.77
C LEU A 68 0.71 7.16 14.09
N ALA A 69 1.06 6.13 14.85
CA ALA A 69 1.72 6.28 16.14
C ALA A 69 3.11 6.92 16.00
N PHE A 70 3.94 6.43 15.08
CA PHE A 70 5.28 7.00 14.86
C PHE A 70 5.22 8.39 14.23
N SER A 71 4.29 8.65 13.32
CA SER A 71 4.08 9.99 12.76
C SER A 71 3.63 10.98 13.84
N TRP A 72 2.70 10.58 14.69
CA TRP A 72 2.24 11.40 15.81
C TRP A 72 3.39 11.68 16.79
N LEU A 73 4.17 10.66 17.12
CA LEU A 73 5.32 10.79 18.03
C LEU A 73 6.37 11.74 17.45
N ALA A 74 6.69 11.63 16.16
CA ALA A 74 7.65 12.50 15.49
C ALA A 74 7.22 13.98 15.50
N VAL A 75 5.94 14.25 15.26
CA VAL A 75 5.38 15.61 15.36
C VAL A 75 5.40 16.12 16.80
N ARG A 76 5.06 15.27 17.77
CA ARG A 76 5.05 15.65 19.20
C ARG A 76 6.44 15.94 19.76
N LEU A 77 7.46 15.22 19.28
CA LEU A 77 8.86 15.45 19.67
C LEU A 77 9.51 16.65 18.93
N GLY A 78 8.78 17.30 18.01
CA GLY A 78 9.31 18.42 17.23
C GLY A 78 10.31 18.01 16.14
N ILE A 79 10.47 16.72 15.87
CA ILE A 79 11.36 16.20 14.84
C ILE A 79 10.77 16.43 13.44
N ALA A 80 9.44 16.43 13.33
CA ALA A 80 8.72 16.64 12.08
C ALA A 80 7.67 17.75 12.22
N ILE A 81 7.49 18.51 11.15
CA ILE A 81 6.44 19.53 11.04
C ILE A 81 5.37 18.99 10.11
N ARG A 82 4.14 18.92 10.63
CA ARG A 82 2.99 18.50 9.82
C ARG A 82 2.52 19.68 8.94
N PRO A 83 2.47 19.53 7.61
CA PRO A 83 1.87 20.53 6.74
C PRO A 83 0.39 20.77 7.11
N PRO A 84 -0.11 22.04 7.02
CA PRO A 84 -1.48 22.38 7.39
C PRO A 84 -2.54 21.63 6.57
N ASP A 85 -2.22 21.28 5.33
CA ASP A 85 -3.10 20.56 4.40
C ASP A 85 -3.18 19.05 4.69
N LEU A 86 -2.30 18.51 5.54
CA LEU A 86 -2.25 17.09 5.88
C LEU A 86 -3.04 16.81 7.17
N ASP A 87 -4.30 16.44 7.04
CA ASP A 87 -5.12 16.05 8.20
C ASP A 87 -4.79 14.63 8.68
N TRP A 88 -4.94 14.38 9.99
CA TRP A 88 -4.76 13.06 10.60
C TRP A 88 -5.69 12.00 9.99
N ARG A 89 -6.87 12.39 9.56
CA ARG A 89 -7.82 11.51 8.85
C ARG A 89 -7.26 11.08 7.50
N LEU A 90 -6.62 12.01 6.77
CA LEU A 90 -5.97 11.72 5.50
C LEU A 90 -4.79 10.76 5.70
N MET A 91 -4.00 10.97 6.76
CA MET A 91 -2.92 10.05 7.14
C MET A 91 -3.45 8.68 7.53
N ALA A 92 -4.59 8.60 8.22
CA ALA A 92 -5.22 7.33 8.55
C ALA A 92 -5.67 6.57 7.30
N GLY A 93 -6.29 7.26 6.33
CA GLY A 93 -6.65 6.68 5.04
C GLY A 93 -5.44 6.18 4.25
N GLY A 94 -4.37 6.97 4.20
CA GLY A 94 -3.10 6.57 3.60
C GLY A 94 -2.44 5.40 4.33
N GLY A 95 -2.48 5.41 5.66
CA GLY A 95 -2.00 4.31 6.50
C GLY A 95 -2.74 3.00 6.24
N MET A 96 -4.06 3.07 6.02
CA MET A 96 -4.84 1.88 5.62
C MET A 96 -4.42 1.37 4.24
N LEU A 97 -4.22 2.26 3.25
CA LEU A 97 -3.71 1.84 1.94
C LEU A 97 -2.29 1.24 2.02
N ALA A 98 -1.46 1.69 2.94
CA ALA A 98 -0.14 1.10 3.20
C ALA A 98 -0.23 -0.35 3.73
N GLY A 99 -1.39 -0.77 4.24
CA GLY A 99 -1.71 -2.16 4.56
C GLY A 99 -1.76 -3.09 3.33
N ILE A 100 -1.81 -2.55 2.10
CA ILE A 100 -1.71 -3.32 0.88
C ILE A 100 -0.26 -3.78 0.73
N GLY A 101 -0.01 -5.07 1.01
CA GLY A 101 1.34 -5.64 0.98
C GLY A 101 1.59 -6.62 -0.16
N PHE A 102 0.62 -6.80 -1.05
CA PHE A 102 0.43 -7.90 -1.98
C PHE A 102 1.74 -8.48 -2.58
N THR A 103 2.43 -7.75 -3.43
CA THR A 103 3.60 -8.28 -4.18
C THR A 103 4.82 -8.56 -3.30
N MET A 104 5.26 -7.56 -2.52
CA MET A 104 6.43 -7.71 -1.65
C MET A 104 6.16 -8.67 -0.49
N ALA A 105 4.95 -8.64 0.07
CA ALA A 105 4.60 -9.54 1.15
C ALA A 105 4.56 -11.01 0.69
N LEU A 106 4.04 -11.29 -0.52
CA LEU A 106 4.07 -12.63 -1.11
C LEU A 106 5.50 -13.11 -1.37
N PHE A 107 6.36 -12.22 -1.87
CA PHE A 107 7.78 -12.54 -2.07
C PHE A 107 8.48 -12.88 -0.75
N ILE A 108 8.28 -12.06 0.28
CA ILE A 108 8.83 -12.31 1.61
C ILE A 108 8.27 -13.60 2.21
N ALA A 109 6.97 -13.87 2.04
CA ALA A 109 6.36 -15.09 2.52
C ALA A 109 6.99 -16.35 1.89
N HIS A 110 7.28 -16.31 0.58
CA HIS A 110 7.98 -17.41 -0.10
C HIS A 110 9.40 -17.68 0.45
N LEU A 111 10.07 -16.65 0.95
CA LEU A 111 11.41 -16.79 1.53
C LEU A 111 11.39 -17.19 3.00
N ALA A 112 10.32 -16.82 3.73
CA ALA A 112 10.23 -16.94 5.19
C ALA A 112 9.50 -18.18 5.67
N PHE A 113 8.58 -18.73 4.87
CA PHE A 113 7.74 -19.85 5.26
C PHE A 113 8.00 -21.10 4.44
N ASP A 114 7.92 -22.24 5.09
CA ASP A 114 7.89 -23.54 4.44
C ASP A 114 6.54 -23.77 3.73
N GLN A 115 6.46 -24.74 2.83
CA GLN A 115 5.30 -25.00 1.99
C GLN A 115 3.99 -25.16 2.77
N GLU A 116 4.04 -25.75 3.96
CA GLU A 116 2.86 -25.97 4.81
C GLU A 116 2.23 -24.67 5.34
N LEU A 117 3.06 -23.67 5.67
CA LEU A 117 2.59 -22.39 6.22
C LEU A 117 2.44 -21.30 5.14
N LEU A 118 3.05 -21.52 3.98
CA LEU A 118 3.09 -20.56 2.90
C LEU A 118 1.69 -20.24 2.37
N ASP A 119 0.84 -21.24 2.19
CA ASP A 119 -0.51 -21.04 1.66
C ASP A 119 -1.40 -20.29 2.65
N SER A 120 -1.27 -20.59 3.96
CA SER A 120 -1.92 -19.81 5.01
C SER A 120 -1.45 -18.35 5.05
N ALA A 121 -0.13 -18.12 4.89
CA ALA A 121 0.43 -16.77 4.85
C ALA A 121 -0.05 -15.99 3.63
N LYS A 122 -0.04 -16.59 2.43
CA LYS A 122 -0.57 -15.99 1.18
C LYS A 122 -2.02 -15.56 1.34
N LEU A 123 -2.84 -16.43 1.91
CA LEU A 123 -4.27 -16.16 2.13
C LEU A 123 -4.47 -14.96 3.06
N GLY A 124 -3.71 -14.89 4.17
CA GLY A 124 -3.69 -13.74 5.06
C GLY A 124 -3.29 -12.43 4.37
N ILE A 125 -2.25 -12.45 3.52
CA ILE A 125 -1.78 -11.30 2.76
C ILE A 125 -2.84 -10.79 1.78
N VAL A 126 -3.48 -11.70 1.01
CA VAL A 126 -4.49 -11.33 0.02
C VAL A 126 -5.73 -10.75 0.69
N LEU A 127 -6.25 -11.41 1.72
CA LEU A 127 -7.40 -10.90 2.49
C LEU A 127 -7.11 -9.54 3.12
N ALA A 128 -5.94 -9.40 3.74
CA ALA A 128 -5.51 -8.13 4.33
C ALA A 128 -5.43 -7.01 3.27
N SER A 129 -4.86 -7.30 2.10
CA SER A 129 -4.72 -6.34 1.02
C SER A 129 -6.06 -5.86 0.49
N VAL A 130 -7.01 -6.76 0.27
CA VAL A 130 -8.37 -6.42 -0.20
C VAL A 130 -9.10 -5.56 0.83
N ILE A 131 -9.06 -5.93 2.11
CA ILE A 131 -9.74 -5.19 3.17
C ILE A 131 -9.08 -3.83 3.40
N SER A 132 -7.75 -3.76 3.43
CA SER A 132 -7.01 -2.50 3.56
C SER A 132 -7.31 -1.56 2.39
N ALA A 133 -7.39 -2.07 1.16
CA ALA A 133 -7.77 -1.29 -0.01
C ALA A 133 -9.20 -0.75 0.11
N ALA A 134 -10.16 -1.61 0.44
CA ALA A 134 -11.57 -1.23 0.56
C ALA A 134 -11.78 -0.16 1.66
N VAL A 135 -11.21 -0.38 2.84
CA VAL A 135 -11.32 0.56 3.97
C VAL A 135 -10.58 1.86 3.67
N GLY A 136 -9.35 1.79 3.12
CA GLY A 136 -8.56 2.96 2.77
C GLY A 136 -9.25 3.85 1.73
N ILE A 137 -9.78 3.26 0.66
CA ILE A 137 -10.54 3.98 -0.37
C ILE A 137 -11.83 4.58 0.22
N ALA A 138 -12.56 3.82 1.04
CA ALA A 138 -13.78 4.32 1.69
C ALA A 138 -13.51 5.52 2.63
N LEU A 139 -12.43 5.47 3.39
CA LEU A 139 -12.01 6.58 4.25
C LEU A 139 -11.63 7.81 3.43
N LEU A 140 -10.79 7.63 2.41
CA LEU A 140 -10.33 8.75 1.58
C LEU A 140 -11.46 9.37 0.75
N SER A 141 -12.37 8.57 0.22
CA SER A 141 -13.53 9.08 -0.55
C SER A 141 -14.47 9.93 0.32
N ARG A 142 -14.67 9.54 1.58
CA ARG A 142 -15.48 10.34 2.53
C ARG A 142 -14.80 11.68 2.84
N ILE A 143 -13.47 11.69 3.02
CA ILE A 143 -12.71 12.91 3.33
C ILE A 143 -12.67 13.84 2.11
N SER A 144 -12.44 13.31 0.92
CA SER A 144 -12.42 14.06 -0.33
C SER A 144 -13.78 14.68 -0.68
N GLY A 145 -14.88 13.98 -0.37
CA GLY A 145 -16.25 14.51 -0.51
C GLY A 145 -16.56 15.71 0.41
N TYR A 146 -15.92 15.76 1.58
CA TYR A 146 -16.10 16.87 2.53
C TYR A 146 -15.35 18.14 2.10
N GLY A 147 -14.15 18.01 1.50
CA GLY A 147 -13.32 19.13 1.05
C GLY A 147 -13.92 19.88 -0.15
N LYS A 148 -14.75 19.24 -0.95
CA LYS A 148 -15.41 19.86 -2.11
C LYS A 148 -16.60 20.76 -1.72
N LYS A 149 -17.17 20.56 -0.52
CA LYS A 149 -18.33 21.29 -0.01
C LYS A 149 -17.98 22.61 0.71
N THR A 150 -16.71 22.84 1.02
CA THR A 150 -16.24 23.98 1.81
C THR A 150 -15.46 25.03 1.01
N ARG A 151 -15.40 24.95 -0.33
CA ARG A 151 -14.96 26.06 -1.18
C ARG A 151 -16.18 26.74 -1.81
N PRO A 152 -16.73 27.81 -1.19
CA PRO A 152 -17.61 28.74 -1.91
C PRO A 152 -16.74 29.45 -2.94
N GLY A 153 -17.26 29.57 -4.16
CA GLY A 153 -16.59 30.09 -5.32
C GLY A 153 -15.83 31.41 -5.09
N ARG A 154 -14.65 31.43 -5.67
CA ARG A 154 -14.00 32.67 -6.10
C ARG A 154 -13.97 32.68 -7.60
#